data_1926440c35de62e1cac05497dd5e796a
#
_entry.id   1926440c35de62e1cac05497dd5e796a
#
_cell.length_a   1.000
_cell.length_b   1.000
_cell.length_c   1.000
_cell.angle_alpha   90.00
_cell.angle_beta   90.00
_cell.angle_gamma   90.00
#
_symmetry.space_group_name_H-M   'P 1'
#
loop_
_entity.id
_entity.type
_entity.pdbx_description
1 polymer ?
#
loop_
_entity_poly.entity_id
_entity_poly.type
_entity_poly.pdbx_seq_one_letter_code
_entity_poly.pdbx_strand_id
1 'polypeptide(L)'
;MIGRRKRRRSTKEIARATQDSPVSQWLLPHMTRRPFKAGEVLFRKGDLADEIVYIASGEIRLKEADQLLGPGELIGEIGLFSLEKTRTQTVVCETDGELYRMTGEMIYRLYYQNPKLGFYFMRLVVKRLLRDIRRGTLAPEAI
;
A
#
# COMPACT_ATOMS: atom_id res chain seq x y z
N MET A 1 7.20 -32.51 6.75
CA MET A 1 7.85 -31.53 5.86
C MET A 1 7.83 -30.16 6.49
N ILE A 2 8.99 -29.64 6.77
CA ILE A 2 9.12 -28.34 7.42
C ILE A 2 8.87 -27.27 6.36
N GLY A 3 7.86 -26.42 6.54
CA GLY A 3 7.60 -25.30 5.67
C GLY A 3 8.84 -24.41 5.51
N ARG A 4 9.19 -24.07 4.28
CA ARG A 4 10.28 -23.13 4.03
C ARG A 4 9.98 -21.81 4.73
N ARG A 5 10.83 -21.42 5.69
CA ARG A 5 10.83 -20.07 6.20
C ARG A 5 11.03 -19.12 5.03
N LYS A 6 10.07 -18.22 4.78
CA LYS A 6 10.29 -17.14 3.83
C LYS A 6 11.51 -16.35 4.30
N ARG A 7 12.52 -16.31 3.47
CA ARG A 7 13.73 -15.54 3.71
C ARG A 7 13.39 -14.07 3.85
N ARG A 8 13.84 -13.45 4.93
CA ARG A 8 13.77 -12.00 5.08
C ARG A 8 14.62 -11.36 3.98
N ARG A 9 14.03 -10.50 3.17
CA ARG A 9 14.80 -9.75 2.18
C ARG A 9 15.76 -8.81 2.89
N SER A 10 17.02 -8.77 2.42
CA SER A 10 17.99 -7.79 2.89
C SER A 10 17.57 -6.37 2.45
N THR A 11 18.10 -5.35 3.14
CA THR A 11 17.90 -3.96 2.74
C THR A 11 18.29 -3.73 1.28
N LYS A 12 19.35 -4.37 0.80
CA LYS A 12 19.78 -4.30 -0.60
C LYS A 12 18.79 -4.94 -1.56
N GLU A 13 18.21 -6.09 -1.20
CA GLU A 13 17.18 -6.75 -2.01
C GLU A 13 15.90 -5.92 -2.09
N ILE A 14 15.48 -5.33 -0.97
CA ILE A 14 14.36 -4.41 -0.92
C ILE A 14 14.65 -3.19 -1.82
N ALA A 15 15.83 -2.61 -1.69
CA ALA A 15 16.25 -1.48 -2.53
C ALA A 15 16.25 -1.84 -4.02
N ARG A 16 16.71 -3.04 -4.39
CA ARG A 16 16.69 -3.51 -5.79
C ARG A 16 15.27 -3.75 -6.27
N ALA A 17 14.43 -4.42 -5.49
CA ALA A 17 13.03 -4.68 -5.84
C ALA A 17 12.24 -3.38 -6.00
N THR A 18 12.62 -2.33 -5.27
CA THR A 18 11.99 -1.02 -5.35
C THR A 18 12.60 -0.11 -6.41
N GLN A 19 13.86 -0.32 -6.82
CA GLN A 19 14.52 0.52 -7.82
C GLN A 19 13.84 0.50 -9.19
N ASP A 20 13.26 -0.64 -9.57
CA ASP A 20 12.53 -0.78 -10.83
C ASP A 20 11.05 -0.41 -10.69
N SER A 21 10.61 -0.08 -9.48
CA SER A 21 9.25 0.34 -9.20
C SER A 21 9.13 1.84 -9.27
N PRO A 22 8.15 2.36 -10.03
CA PRO A 22 7.86 3.79 -10.03
C PRO A 22 7.60 4.37 -8.64
N VAL A 23 7.02 3.59 -7.72
CA VAL A 23 6.81 4.02 -6.33
C VAL A 23 8.13 4.36 -5.63
N SER A 24 9.18 3.56 -5.85
CA SER A 24 10.47 3.78 -5.20
C SER A 24 11.15 5.07 -5.64
N GLN A 25 11.04 5.40 -6.93
CA GLN A 25 11.68 6.59 -7.48
C GLN A 25 11.01 7.88 -7.02
N TRP A 26 9.69 7.87 -6.91
CA TRP A 26 8.91 9.09 -6.77
C TRP A 26 8.30 9.28 -5.38
N LEU A 27 7.86 8.20 -4.73
CA LEU A 27 7.12 8.28 -3.46
C LEU A 27 7.95 7.90 -2.24
N LEU A 28 8.74 6.83 -2.31
CA LEU A 28 9.50 6.34 -1.17
C LEU A 28 10.36 7.40 -0.48
N PRO A 29 11.07 8.30 -1.21
CA PRO A 29 11.86 9.35 -0.56
C PRO A 29 11.05 10.27 0.35
N HIS A 30 9.74 10.37 0.14
CA HIS A 30 8.82 11.22 0.93
C HIS A 30 8.03 10.43 1.95
N MET A 31 8.24 9.12 2.06
CA MET A 31 7.49 8.24 2.95
C MET A 31 8.26 7.96 4.24
N THR A 32 7.53 7.64 5.28
CA THR A 32 8.09 7.31 6.61
C THR A 32 8.04 5.81 6.83
N ARG A 33 9.19 5.23 7.18
CA ARG A 33 9.31 3.81 7.51
C ARG A 33 8.60 3.47 8.82
N ARG A 34 7.90 2.34 8.84
CA ARG A 34 7.26 1.81 10.05
C ARG A 34 7.37 0.28 10.06
N PRO A 35 7.96 -0.33 11.10
CA PRO A 35 7.91 -1.78 11.28
C PRO A 35 6.52 -2.21 11.74
N PHE A 36 6.15 -3.46 11.44
CA PHE A 36 4.92 -4.05 11.93
C PHE A 36 5.15 -5.49 12.39
N LYS A 37 4.26 -5.96 13.27
CA LYS A 37 4.29 -7.29 13.86
C LYS A 37 3.12 -8.14 13.36
N ALA A 38 3.35 -9.45 13.24
CA ALA A 38 2.29 -10.41 12.95
C ALA A 38 1.13 -10.23 13.95
N GLY A 39 -0.11 -10.23 13.44
CA GLY A 39 -1.32 -10.04 14.23
C GLY A 39 -1.73 -8.57 14.43
N GLU A 40 -0.88 -7.62 14.12
CA GLU A 40 -1.21 -6.20 14.23
C GLU A 40 -2.28 -5.82 13.21
N VAL A 41 -3.28 -5.03 13.64
CA VAL A 41 -4.30 -4.46 12.77
C VAL A 41 -3.82 -3.07 12.34
N LEU A 42 -3.54 -2.90 11.04
CA LEU A 42 -3.11 -1.61 10.50
C LEU A 42 -4.30 -0.66 10.31
N PHE A 43 -5.36 -1.17 9.71
CA PHE A 43 -6.59 -0.41 9.43
C PHE A 43 -7.80 -1.26 9.75
N ARG A 44 -8.87 -0.60 10.19
CA ARG A 44 -10.19 -1.21 10.33
C ARG A 44 -11.13 -0.62 9.29
N LYS A 45 -11.92 -1.47 8.65
CA LYS A 45 -12.98 -1.02 7.74
C LYS A 45 -13.85 0.04 8.43
N GLY A 46 -14.08 1.14 7.75
CA GLY A 46 -14.87 2.26 8.27
C GLY A 46 -14.08 3.34 9.01
N ASP A 47 -12.82 3.07 9.37
CA ASP A 47 -11.95 4.08 9.98
C ASP A 47 -11.63 5.19 8.98
N LEU A 48 -11.24 6.37 9.48
CA LEU A 48 -10.77 7.46 8.65
C LEU A 48 -9.54 7.03 7.84
N ALA A 49 -9.61 7.26 6.53
CA ALA A 49 -8.50 6.98 5.61
C ALA A 49 -7.68 8.25 5.39
N ASP A 50 -6.60 8.40 6.13
CA ASP A 50 -5.75 9.59 6.13
C ASP A 50 -4.32 9.34 5.65
N GLU A 51 -4.00 8.11 5.27
CA GLU A 51 -2.67 7.75 4.79
C GLU A 51 -2.72 6.61 3.79
N ILE A 52 -1.67 6.52 2.96
CA ILE A 52 -1.39 5.36 2.12
C ILE A 52 -0.18 4.62 2.67
N VAL A 53 -0.09 3.33 2.35
CA VAL A 53 0.95 2.43 2.84
C VAL A 53 1.52 1.63 1.69
N TYR A 54 2.85 1.55 1.64
CA TYR A 54 3.61 0.71 0.73
C TYR A 54 4.28 -0.42 1.53
N ILE A 55 4.05 -1.67 1.14
CA ILE A 55 4.64 -2.83 1.82
C ILE A 55 6.05 -3.07 1.27
N ALA A 56 7.05 -2.91 2.11
CA ALA A 56 8.46 -3.16 1.76
C ALA A 56 8.85 -4.61 2.03
N SER A 57 8.40 -5.18 3.13
CA SER A 57 8.63 -6.58 3.49
C SER A 57 7.48 -7.12 4.33
N GLY A 58 7.37 -8.45 4.38
CA GLY A 58 6.28 -9.11 5.10
C GLY A 58 5.01 -9.21 4.28
N GLU A 59 3.96 -9.74 4.89
CA GLU A 59 2.68 -9.98 4.25
C GLU A 59 1.55 -9.45 5.11
N ILE A 60 0.55 -8.88 4.46
CA ILE A 60 -0.67 -8.39 5.08
C ILE A 60 -1.89 -9.06 4.43
N ARG A 61 -2.99 -9.12 5.15
CA ARG A 61 -4.25 -9.65 4.66
C ARG A 61 -5.33 -8.58 4.64
N LEU A 62 -5.99 -8.45 3.50
CA LEU A 62 -7.26 -7.73 3.37
C LEU A 62 -8.35 -8.69 3.85
N LYS A 63 -8.89 -8.42 5.02
CA LYS A 63 -9.73 -9.38 5.73
C LYS A 63 -11.05 -9.67 5.01
N GLU A 64 -11.77 -8.65 4.58
CA GLU A 64 -13.08 -8.81 3.93
C GLU A 64 -12.96 -9.46 2.55
N ALA A 65 -11.92 -9.10 1.79
CA ALA A 65 -11.63 -9.70 0.48
C ALA A 65 -10.91 -11.05 0.59
N ASP A 66 -10.45 -11.42 1.78
CA ASP A 66 -9.62 -12.62 2.03
C ASP A 66 -8.45 -12.72 1.05
N GLN A 67 -7.71 -11.63 0.95
CA GLN A 67 -6.59 -11.53 0.01
C GLN A 67 -5.29 -11.23 0.74
N LEU A 68 -4.26 -12.03 0.44
CA LEU A 68 -2.91 -11.83 0.94
C LEU A 68 -2.14 -10.92 -0.01
N LEU A 69 -1.53 -9.87 0.52
CA LEU A 69 -0.68 -8.95 -0.23
C LEU A 69 0.72 -8.95 0.37
N GLY A 70 1.71 -8.77 -0.47
CA GLY A 70 3.12 -8.79 -0.07
C GLY A 70 3.90 -7.56 -0.51
N PRO A 71 5.24 -7.67 -0.55
CA PRO A 71 6.11 -6.55 -0.92
C PRO A 71 5.79 -5.97 -2.29
N GLY A 72 5.87 -4.66 -2.40
CA GLY A 72 5.58 -3.92 -3.62
C GLY A 72 4.14 -3.44 -3.74
N GLU A 73 3.24 -3.86 -2.86
CA GLU A 73 1.85 -3.45 -2.90
C GLU A 73 1.65 -2.10 -2.21
N LEU A 74 0.83 -1.26 -2.84
CA LEU A 74 0.34 0.00 -2.29
C LEU A 74 -1.09 -0.22 -1.80
N ILE A 75 -1.40 0.21 -0.59
CA ILE A 75 -2.73 0.05 0.00
C ILE A 75 -3.21 1.34 0.64
N GLY A 76 -4.53 1.49 0.74
CA GLY A 76 -5.17 2.63 1.38
C GLY A 76 -5.51 3.79 0.45
N GLU A 77 -5.13 3.71 -0.84
CA GLU A 77 -5.38 4.77 -1.82
C GLU A 77 -6.86 4.95 -2.13
N ILE A 78 -7.63 3.87 -2.16
CA ILE A 78 -9.07 3.94 -2.45
C ILE A 78 -9.77 4.74 -1.36
N GLY A 79 -9.54 4.41 -0.10
CA GLY A 79 -10.15 5.13 1.02
C GLY A 79 -9.74 6.58 1.07
N LEU A 80 -8.45 6.86 0.85
CA LEU A 80 -7.91 8.22 0.89
C LEU A 80 -8.53 9.13 -0.16
N PHE A 81 -8.75 8.62 -1.38
CA PHE A 81 -9.28 9.40 -2.50
C PHE A 81 -10.80 9.29 -2.65
N SER A 82 -11.46 8.45 -1.86
CA SER A 82 -12.92 8.39 -1.86
C SER A 82 -13.51 9.65 -1.22
N LEU A 83 -14.75 10.00 -1.61
CA LEU A 83 -15.45 11.14 -1.02
C LEU A 83 -15.69 10.95 0.48
N GLU A 84 -15.93 9.73 0.90
CA GLU A 84 -16.20 9.37 2.29
C GLU A 84 -14.94 9.34 3.15
N LYS A 85 -13.77 9.20 2.53
CA LYS A 85 -12.46 9.10 3.19
C LYS A 85 -12.42 8.04 4.30
N THR A 86 -13.02 6.88 4.05
CA THR A 86 -13.04 5.77 4.99
C THR A 86 -12.34 4.54 4.42
N ARG A 87 -11.78 3.73 5.31
CA ARG A 87 -11.14 2.48 4.93
C ARG A 87 -12.17 1.50 4.38
N THR A 88 -11.88 0.91 3.23
CA THR A 88 -12.75 -0.07 2.57
C THR A 88 -12.51 -1.48 3.05
N GLN A 89 -11.35 -1.75 3.66
CA GLN A 89 -10.92 -3.06 4.11
C GLN A 89 -10.28 -2.97 5.49
N THR A 90 -10.46 -4.03 6.29
CA THR A 90 -9.63 -4.27 7.48
C THR A 90 -8.33 -4.92 7.03
N VAL A 91 -7.20 -4.37 7.46
CA VAL A 91 -5.87 -4.85 7.08
C VAL A 91 -5.16 -5.38 8.31
N VAL A 92 -4.81 -6.67 8.27
CA VAL A 92 -4.13 -7.37 9.36
C VAL A 92 -2.77 -7.86 8.89
N CYS A 93 -1.74 -7.70 9.71
CA CYS A 93 -0.41 -8.20 9.42
C CYS A 93 -0.35 -9.71 9.63
N GLU A 94 -0.03 -10.47 8.58
CA GLU A 94 0.14 -11.93 8.66
C GLU A 94 1.50 -12.32 9.24
N THR A 95 2.53 -11.53 8.91
CA THR A 95 3.90 -11.74 9.36
C THR A 95 4.45 -10.46 9.93
N ASP A 96 5.63 -10.52 10.54
CA ASP A 96 6.44 -9.33 10.80
C ASP A 96 6.91 -8.75 9.47
N GLY A 97 7.13 -7.44 9.44
CA GLY A 97 7.62 -6.79 8.23
C GLY A 97 7.82 -5.30 8.41
N GLU A 98 7.98 -4.62 7.29
CA GLU A 98 8.15 -3.17 7.23
C GLU A 98 7.28 -2.57 6.16
N LEU A 99 6.74 -1.41 6.47
CA LEU A 99 5.99 -0.59 5.54
C LEU A 99 6.54 0.82 5.51
N TYR A 100 6.18 1.55 4.46
CA TYR A 100 6.37 2.98 4.34
C TYR A 100 5.01 3.63 4.24
N ARG A 101 4.83 4.76 4.90
CA ARG A 101 3.55 5.48 4.94
C ARG A 101 3.71 6.93 4.51
N MET A 102 2.65 7.48 3.95
CA MET A 102 2.53 8.87 3.59
C MET A 102 1.11 9.34 3.89
N THR A 103 1.01 10.48 4.59
CA THR A 103 -0.28 11.08 4.91
C THR A 103 -0.91 11.72 3.68
N GLY A 104 -2.25 11.86 3.69
CA GLY A 104 -2.97 12.57 2.64
C GLY A 104 -2.52 14.02 2.51
N GLU A 105 -2.20 14.67 3.62
CA GLU A 105 -1.66 16.03 3.61
C GLU A 105 -0.35 16.12 2.83
N MET A 106 0.57 15.17 3.04
CA MET A 106 1.84 15.13 2.30
C MET A 106 1.60 14.91 0.80
N ILE A 107 0.63 14.05 0.45
CA ILE A 107 0.27 13.82 -0.95
C ILE A 107 -0.24 15.09 -1.60
N TYR A 108 -1.11 15.84 -0.90
CA TYR A 108 -1.57 17.14 -1.38
C TYR A 108 -0.44 18.12 -1.61
N ARG A 109 0.49 18.22 -0.66
CA ARG A 109 1.67 19.09 -0.80
C ARG A 109 2.51 18.71 -2.01
N LEU A 110 2.78 17.43 -2.19
CA LEU A 110 3.53 16.96 -3.36
C LEU A 110 2.81 17.27 -4.66
N TYR A 111 1.50 17.12 -4.70
CA TYR A 111 0.69 17.43 -5.86
C TYR A 111 0.82 18.91 -6.26
N TYR A 112 0.71 19.82 -5.29
CA TYR A 112 0.83 21.25 -5.55
C TYR A 112 2.25 21.69 -5.90
N GLN A 113 3.25 21.12 -5.23
CA GLN A 113 4.65 21.46 -5.45
C GLN A 113 5.21 20.86 -6.74
N ASN A 114 4.72 19.71 -7.14
CA ASN A 114 5.18 18.99 -8.32
C ASN A 114 4.00 18.33 -9.03
N PRO A 115 3.32 19.06 -9.94
CA PRO A 115 2.16 18.51 -10.66
C PRO A 115 2.46 17.26 -11.49
N LYS A 116 3.69 17.13 -12.01
CA LYS A 116 4.11 15.93 -12.75
C LYS A 116 4.09 14.69 -11.84
N LEU A 117 4.56 14.83 -10.62
CA LEU A 117 4.52 13.76 -9.62
C LEU A 117 3.08 13.41 -9.26
N GLY A 118 2.23 14.42 -9.06
CA GLY A 118 0.81 14.20 -8.78
C GLY A 118 0.10 13.46 -9.91
N PHE A 119 0.33 13.86 -11.15
CA PHE A 119 -0.22 13.17 -12.31
C PHE A 119 0.25 11.72 -12.41
N TYR A 120 1.55 11.50 -12.19
CA TYR A 120 2.13 10.17 -12.15
C TYR A 120 1.49 9.29 -11.08
N PHE A 121 1.28 9.83 -9.89
CA PHE A 121 0.64 9.14 -8.78
C PHE A 121 -0.81 8.75 -9.13
N MET A 122 -1.57 9.65 -9.76
CA MET A 122 -2.93 9.35 -10.23
C MET A 122 -2.93 8.18 -11.22
N ARG A 123 -1.99 8.16 -12.16
CA ARG A 123 -1.86 7.04 -13.10
C ARG A 123 -1.59 5.71 -12.39
N LEU A 124 -0.75 5.74 -11.37
CA LEU A 124 -0.44 4.56 -10.57
C LEU A 124 -1.69 4.04 -9.84
N VAL A 125 -2.47 4.93 -9.23
CA VAL A 125 -3.71 4.58 -8.54
C VAL A 125 -4.72 3.96 -9.51
N VAL A 126 -4.94 4.58 -10.66
CA VAL A 126 -5.85 4.07 -11.70
C VAL A 126 -5.40 2.70 -12.19
N LYS A 127 -4.12 2.52 -12.43
CA LYS A 127 -3.56 1.22 -12.85
C LYS A 127 -3.86 0.12 -11.83
N ARG A 128 -3.71 0.42 -10.54
CA ARG A 128 -3.98 -0.53 -9.47
C ARG A 128 -5.46 -0.85 -9.33
N LEU A 129 -6.32 0.15 -9.44
CA LEU A 129 -7.78 -0.06 -9.42
C LEU A 129 -8.22 -0.99 -10.55
N LEU A 130 -7.73 -0.76 -11.77
CA LEU A 130 -8.05 -1.60 -12.92
C LEU A 130 -7.53 -3.03 -12.73
N ARG A 131 -6.34 -3.19 -12.18
CA ARG A 131 -5.78 -4.51 -11.84
C ARG A 131 -6.67 -5.24 -10.85
N ASP A 132 -7.09 -4.57 -9.78
CA ASP A 132 -7.89 -5.18 -8.72
C ASP A 132 -9.29 -5.57 -9.22
N ILE A 133 -9.89 -4.79 -10.11
CA ILE A 133 -11.13 -5.15 -10.78
C ILE A 133 -10.96 -6.43 -11.59
N ARG A 134 -9.90 -6.52 -12.40
CA ARG A 134 -9.60 -7.70 -13.22
C ARG A 134 -9.36 -8.95 -12.40
N ARG A 135 -8.78 -8.80 -11.20
CA ARG A 135 -8.54 -9.90 -10.26
C ARG A 135 -9.77 -10.28 -9.44
N GLY A 136 -10.87 -9.53 -9.55
CA GLY A 136 -12.08 -9.75 -8.77
C GLY A 136 -11.97 -9.34 -7.32
N THR A 137 -10.94 -8.59 -6.93
CA THR A 137 -10.72 -8.12 -5.55
C THR A 137 -11.43 -6.82 -5.27
N LEU A 138 -11.89 -6.13 -6.30
CA LEU A 138 -12.67 -4.91 -6.23
C LEU A 138 -13.81 -4.98 -7.25
N ALA A 139 -15.04 -4.74 -6.79
CA ALA A 139 -16.20 -4.68 -7.68
C ALA A 139 -16.17 -3.37 -8.49
N PRO A 140 -16.57 -3.39 -9.80
CA PRO A 140 -16.62 -2.18 -10.62
C PRO A 140 -17.47 -1.06 -10.02
N GLU A 141 -18.52 -1.41 -9.29
CA GLU A 141 -19.43 -0.47 -8.62
C GLU A 141 -18.77 0.29 -7.47
N ALA A 142 -17.62 -0.18 -6.98
CA ALA A 142 -16.88 0.46 -5.89
C ALA A 142 -16.05 1.66 -6.34
N ILE A 143 -16.01 1.93 -7.64
CA ILE A 143 -15.22 3.04 -8.21
C ILE A 143 -16.06 4.31 -8.28
#